data_c82ee883c0adb568d104c66753ba15f1
#
_entry.id   c82ee883c0adb568d104c66753ba15f1
#
_cell.length_a   1.000
_cell.length_b   1.000
_cell.length_c   1.000
_cell.angle_alpha   90.00
_cell.angle_beta   90.00
_cell.angle_gamma   90.00
#
_symmetry.space_group_name_H-M   'P 1'
#
loop_
_entity.id
_entity.type
_entity.pdbx_description
1 polymer ?
#
loop_
_entity_poly.entity_id
_entity_poly.type
_entity_poly.pdbx_seq_one_letter_code
_entity_poly.pdbx_strand_id
1 'polypeptide(L)'
;MDGQPRYHEFASALREIRTALTEIRSTADSPDGLIRATTDGHGRLLELELDSRIYRTTDSRALTAAITATVHAAAEAAEAEIARIGRQLLAPSTSG
;
A
#
# COMPACT_ATOMS: atom_id res chain seq x y z
N MET A 1 -25.27 18.36 24.04
CA MET A 1 -24.87 17.28 24.46
C MET A 1 -24.83 16.25 23.48
N ASP A 2 -25.62 16.30 22.62
CA ASP A 2 -25.63 15.25 21.72
C ASP A 2 -24.49 15.17 20.82
N GLY A 3 -23.67 16.18 20.68
CA GLY A 3 -22.56 16.10 19.77
C GLY A 3 -21.45 15.23 20.24
N GLN A 4 -21.32 15.00 21.53
CA GLN A 4 -20.22 14.24 22.00
C GLN A 4 -20.18 12.80 21.51
N PRO A 5 -21.25 12.05 21.53
CA PRO A 5 -21.21 10.71 21.02
C PRO A 5 -20.75 10.66 19.57
N ARG A 6 -21.21 11.60 18.75
CA ARG A 6 -20.78 11.62 17.38
C ARG A 6 -19.31 11.87 17.27
N TYR A 7 -18.81 12.76 18.09
CA TYR A 7 -17.41 13.09 18.03
C TYR A 7 -16.56 11.87 18.37
N HIS A 8 -16.96 11.11 19.37
CA HIS A 8 -16.25 9.91 19.73
C HIS A 8 -16.32 8.86 18.62
N GLU A 9 -17.45 8.74 17.99
CA GLU A 9 -17.59 7.79 16.90
C GLU A 9 -16.70 8.14 15.74
N PHE A 10 -16.59 9.43 15.43
CA PHE A 10 -15.74 9.87 14.35
C PHE A 10 -14.28 9.60 14.68
N ALA A 11 -13.86 9.89 15.90
CA ALA A 11 -12.48 9.65 16.29
C ALA A 11 -12.14 8.16 16.26
N SER A 12 -13.08 7.30 16.65
CA SER A 12 -12.86 5.87 16.62
C SER A 12 -12.73 5.39 15.18
N ALA A 13 -13.59 5.90 14.30
CA ALA A 13 -13.53 5.52 12.90
C ALA A 13 -12.19 5.92 12.28
N LEU A 14 -11.68 7.09 12.63
CA LEU A 14 -10.38 7.50 12.11
C LEU A 14 -9.27 6.59 12.60
N ARG A 15 -9.32 6.18 13.85
CA ARG A 15 -8.31 5.27 14.37
C ARG A 15 -8.37 3.93 13.67
N GLU A 16 -9.57 3.44 13.40
CA GLU A 16 -9.72 2.17 12.72
C GLU A 16 -9.20 2.24 11.30
N ILE A 17 -9.44 3.36 10.63
CA ILE A 17 -8.94 3.55 9.27
C ILE A 17 -7.42 3.57 9.28
N ARG A 18 -6.81 4.28 10.22
CA ARG A 18 -5.36 4.33 10.31
C ARG A 18 -4.77 2.95 10.56
N THR A 19 -5.41 2.18 11.44
CA THR A 19 -4.95 0.84 11.73
C THR A 19 -5.06 -0.03 10.49
N ALA A 20 -6.17 0.08 9.76
CA ALA A 20 -6.37 -0.69 8.55
C ALA A 20 -5.31 -0.36 7.52
N LEU A 21 -4.98 0.94 7.36
CA LEU A 21 -3.96 1.35 6.41
C LEU A 21 -2.60 0.78 6.80
N THR A 22 -2.29 0.76 8.09
CA THR A 22 -1.03 0.23 8.55
C THR A 22 -0.92 -1.26 8.29
N GLU A 23 -2.04 -1.97 8.30
CA GLU A 23 -2.03 -3.40 8.10
C GLU A 23 -2.06 -3.84 6.64
N ILE A 24 -2.30 -2.94 5.73
CA ILE A 24 -2.29 -3.27 4.32
C ILE A 24 -0.87 -3.65 3.91
N ARG A 25 -0.75 -4.71 3.15
CA ARG A 25 0.53 -5.14 2.60
C ARG A 25 0.33 -5.35 1.11
N SER A 26 1.02 -4.57 0.31
CA SER A 26 0.93 -4.68 -1.13
C SER A 26 2.31 -4.91 -1.71
N THR A 27 2.44 -5.91 -2.53
CA THR A 27 3.72 -6.34 -3.05
C THR A 27 3.73 -6.22 -4.56
N ALA A 28 4.86 -5.82 -5.12
CA ALA A 28 5.06 -5.78 -6.55
C ALA A 28 6.43 -6.36 -6.88
N ASP A 29 6.52 -6.98 -8.05
CA ASP A 29 7.76 -7.54 -8.53
C ASP A 29 8.18 -6.81 -9.79
N SER A 30 9.51 -6.70 -10.00
CA SER A 30 9.99 -6.15 -11.26
C SER A 30 9.70 -7.14 -12.39
N PRO A 31 9.68 -6.69 -13.64
CA PRO A 31 9.37 -7.59 -14.76
C PRO A 31 10.30 -8.80 -14.85
N ASP A 32 11.55 -8.65 -14.46
CA ASP A 32 12.50 -9.77 -14.51
C ASP A 32 12.46 -10.61 -13.23
N GLY A 33 11.64 -10.24 -12.26
CA GLY A 33 11.50 -11.01 -11.02
C GLY A 33 12.64 -10.87 -10.05
N LEU A 34 13.58 -9.96 -10.29
CA LEU A 34 14.73 -9.84 -9.42
C LEU A 34 14.52 -8.88 -8.24
N ILE A 35 13.48 -8.07 -8.28
CA ILE A 35 13.20 -7.10 -7.25
C ILE A 35 11.76 -7.28 -6.77
N ARG A 36 11.58 -7.33 -5.46
CA ARG A 36 10.24 -7.39 -4.88
C ARG A 36 10.14 -6.31 -3.80
N ALA A 37 9.11 -5.50 -3.87
CA ALA A 37 8.90 -4.44 -2.89
C ALA A 37 7.53 -4.63 -2.23
N THR A 38 7.46 -4.36 -0.93
CA THR A 38 6.21 -4.44 -0.18
C THR A 38 5.99 -3.11 0.53
N THR A 39 4.80 -2.53 0.38
CA THR A 39 4.47 -1.28 1.05
C THR A 39 3.20 -1.46 1.88
N ASP A 40 2.97 -0.56 2.82
CA ASP A 40 1.72 -0.55 3.57
C ASP A 40 0.74 0.43 2.91
N GLY A 41 -0.40 0.64 3.53
CA GLY A 41 -1.44 1.51 2.98
C GLY A 41 -1.07 2.99 2.98
N HIS A 42 -0.04 3.37 3.72
CA HIS A 42 0.44 4.75 3.72
C HIS A 42 1.50 4.96 2.65
N GLY A 43 1.80 3.92 1.87
CA GLY A 43 2.86 4.01 0.85
C GLY A 43 4.25 3.83 1.42
N ARG A 44 4.36 3.38 2.68
CA ARG A 44 5.65 3.23 3.31
C ARG A 44 6.28 1.92 2.90
N LEU A 45 7.52 1.96 2.46
CA LEU A 45 8.23 0.75 2.07
C LEU A 45 8.56 -0.07 3.31
N LEU A 46 8.07 -1.29 3.36
CA LEU A 46 8.29 -2.18 4.49
C LEU A 46 9.38 -3.18 4.22
N GLU A 47 9.49 -3.64 2.99
CA GLU A 47 10.45 -4.65 2.66
C GLU A 47 10.90 -4.52 1.23
N LEU A 48 12.16 -4.73 0.96
CA LEU A 48 12.72 -4.72 -0.38
C LEU A 48 13.60 -5.95 -0.50
N GLU A 49 13.24 -6.86 -1.41
CA GLU A 49 14.01 -8.07 -1.63
C GLU A 49 14.69 -7.97 -2.96
N LEU A 50 15.99 -8.25 -3.00
CA LEU A 50 16.76 -8.22 -4.22
C LEU A 50 17.38 -9.59 -4.42
N ASP A 51 17.12 -10.18 -5.59
CA ASP A 51 17.71 -11.46 -5.93
C ASP A 51 19.20 -11.25 -6.13
N SER A 52 20.02 -12.22 -5.73
CA SER A 52 21.46 -12.09 -5.85
C SER A 52 21.92 -11.87 -7.28
N ARG A 53 21.15 -12.30 -8.26
CA ARG A 53 21.50 -12.09 -9.66
C ARG A 53 21.55 -10.61 -10.05
N ILE A 54 20.96 -9.74 -9.22
CA ILE A 54 20.94 -8.33 -9.51
C ILE A 54 22.37 -7.78 -9.50
N TYR A 55 23.29 -8.42 -8.80
CA TYR A 55 24.67 -7.96 -8.71
C TYR A 55 25.46 -8.20 -10.01
N ARG A 56 24.87 -8.88 -10.98
CA ARG A 56 25.50 -9.04 -12.27
C ARG A 56 25.33 -7.80 -13.12
N THR A 57 24.43 -6.91 -12.73
CA THR A 57 24.18 -5.70 -13.46
C THR A 57 25.26 -4.69 -13.15
N THR A 58 25.90 -4.15 -14.18
CA THR A 58 26.91 -3.13 -13.97
C THR A 58 26.34 -1.74 -14.17
N ASP A 59 25.11 -1.63 -14.62
CA ASP A 59 24.48 -0.33 -14.86
C ASP A 59 23.68 0.09 -13.64
N SER A 60 24.29 0.90 -12.77
CA SER A 60 23.65 1.31 -11.53
C SER A 60 22.45 2.22 -11.77
N ARG A 61 22.42 2.94 -12.88
CA ARG A 61 21.28 3.78 -13.22
C ARG A 61 20.07 2.94 -13.54
N ALA A 62 20.27 1.91 -14.35
CA ALA A 62 19.17 1.01 -14.71
C ALA A 62 18.66 0.29 -13.47
N LEU A 63 19.56 -0.09 -12.56
CA LEU A 63 19.19 -0.77 -11.35
C LEU A 63 18.36 0.17 -10.45
N THR A 64 18.81 1.40 -10.27
CA THR A 64 18.08 2.37 -9.46
C THR A 64 16.69 2.63 -10.04
N ALA A 65 16.59 2.75 -11.36
CA ALA A 65 15.32 2.98 -12.02
C ALA A 65 14.39 1.78 -11.80
N ALA A 66 14.92 0.56 -11.87
CA ALA A 66 14.12 -0.64 -11.70
C ALA A 66 13.61 -0.75 -10.25
N ILE A 67 14.44 -0.43 -9.27
CA ILE A 67 14.04 -0.46 -7.87
C ILE A 67 12.94 0.59 -7.64
N THR A 68 13.15 1.80 -8.14
CA THR A 68 12.17 2.88 -7.98
C THR A 68 10.84 2.50 -8.61
N ALA A 69 10.87 1.94 -9.81
CA ALA A 69 9.64 1.54 -10.50
C ALA A 69 8.90 0.46 -9.72
N THR A 70 9.64 -0.50 -9.13
CA THR A 70 9.03 -1.58 -8.37
C THR A 70 8.39 -1.06 -7.08
N VAL A 71 9.06 -0.13 -6.40
CA VAL A 71 8.50 0.48 -5.20
C VAL A 71 7.25 1.27 -5.54
N HIS A 72 7.26 2.02 -6.65
CA HIS A 72 6.08 2.77 -7.07
C HIS A 72 4.94 1.82 -7.42
N ALA A 73 5.23 0.70 -8.06
CA ALA A 73 4.18 -0.26 -8.40
C ALA A 73 3.54 -0.85 -7.14
N ALA A 74 4.34 -1.10 -6.10
CA ALA A 74 3.81 -1.59 -4.83
C ALA A 74 2.92 -0.53 -4.19
N ALA A 75 3.34 0.73 -4.22
CA ALA A 75 2.55 1.82 -3.66
C ALA A 75 1.24 2.01 -4.42
N GLU A 76 1.27 1.86 -5.75
CA GLU A 76 0.05 1.96 -6.54
C GLU A 76 -0.89 0.80 -6.22
N ALA A 77 -0.35 -0.38 -5.99
CA ALA A 77 -1.19 -1.52 -5.60
C ALA A 77 -1.82 -1.26 -4.23
N ALA A 78 -1.10 -0.61 -3.31
CA ALA A 78 -1.66 -0.26 -2.02
C ALA A 78 -2.78 0.76 -2.18
N GLU A 79 -2.62 1.75 -3.06
CA GLU A 79 -3.67 2.72 -3.31
C GLU A 79 -4.91 2.07 -3.89
N ALA A 80 -4.72 1.10 -4.78
CA ALA A 80 -5.85 0.39 -5.36
C ALA A 80 -6.59 -0.40 -4.29
N GLU A 81 -5.86 -0.97 -3.34
CA GLU A 81 -6.46 -1.72 -2.26
C GLU A 81 -7.25 -0.79 -1.34
N ILE A 82 -6.71 0.38 -1.04
CA ILE A 82 -7.40 1.37 -0.23
C ILE A 82 -8.69 1.79 -0.92
N ALA A 83 -8.64 2.04 -2.22
CA ALA A 83 -9.81 2.45 -2.97
C ALA A 83 -10.87 1.35 -2.96
N ARG A 84 -10.45 0.10 -3.07
CA ARG A 84 -11.38 -1.03 -3.03
C ARG A 84 -12.06 -1.12 -1.67
N ILE A 85 -11.29 -0.98 -0.60
CA ILE A 85 -11.84 -1.04 0.75
C ILE A 85 -12.79 0.13 0.96
N GLY A 86 -12.41 1.32 0.51
CA GLY A 86 -13.26 2.50 0.63
C GLY A 86 -14.58 2.33 -0.07
N ARG A 87 -14.55 1.74 -1.27
CA ARG A 87 -15.79 1.52 -2.01
C ARG A 87 -16.68 0.53 -1.27
N GLN A 88 -16.09 -0.47 -0.64
CA GLN A 88 -16.88 -1.43 0.09
C GLN A 88 -17.51 -0.80 1.34
N LEU A 89 -16.75 0.03 2.04
CA LEU A 89 -17.26 0.67 3.23
C LEU A 89 -18.31 1.73 2.93
N LEU A 90 -18.16 2.43 1.82
CA LEU A 90 -19.06 3.50 1.47
C LEU A 90 -20.19 3.07 0.56
N ALA A 91 -20.16 1.86 0.07
CA ALA A 91 -21.19 1.40 -0.84
C ALA A 91 -22.52 1.37 -0.11
N PRO A 92 -23.58 1.81 -0.73
CA PRO A 92 -24.87 1.78 -0.10
C PRO A 92 -25.24 0.33 0.07
N SER A 93 -25.70 0.02 1.21
CA SER A 93 -26.01 -1.34 1.41
C SER A 93 -27.32 -1.61 0.87
N THR A 94 -27.81 -0.90 0.03
CA THR A 94 -29.00 -1.18 -0.45
C THR A 94 -29.10 -2.32 -1.10
N SER A 95 -28.35 -2.57 -1.74
CA SER A 95 -28.39 -3.75 -2.39
C SER A 95 -29.66 -4.28 -2.33
N GLY A 96 -30.26 -4.02 -1.72
CA GLY A 96 -31.51 -4.63 -1.62
C GLY A 96 -32.40 -4.34 -2.35
#